data_bbaf5f4632b2ac68afeb959a1a47f113
#
_entry.id   bbaf5f4632b2ac68afeb959a1a47f113
#
_cell.length_a   1.000
_cell.length_b   1.000
_cell.length_c   1.000
_cell.angle_alpha   90.00
_cell.angle_beta   90.00
_cell.angle_gamma   90.00
#
_symmetry.space_group_name_H-M   'P 1'
#
loop_
_entity.id
_entity.type
_entity.pdbx_description
1 polymer ?
#
loop_
_entity_poly.entity_id
_entity_poly.type
_entity_poly.pdbx_seq_one_letter_code
_entity_poly.pdbx_strand_id
1 'polypeptide(L)'
;LLHDIGKPATRKMEAGGAVTFHHHDVVGAKLAKKRLSELRFDNDTVKAVYRLVELHLRFFGYSDQQWSDSAVRRYVRDAESQLAQLHVLTRADVTTRNKRKADRLAHAYDDLEQRITILSKQEQLDAIRPELDGAQIMELLEIKPGREVGIAYDYLLELRLDQGEIGPDEAKKLLLEWWSNR
;
A
#
# COMPACT_ATOMS: atom_id res chain seq x y z
N LEU A 1 1.82 -19.77 3.48
CA LEU A 1 1.91 -20.84 2.46
C LEU A 1 1.85 -20.31 1.02
N LEU A 2 1.00 -19.31 0.73
CA LEU A 2 0.74 -18.85 -0.65
C LEU A 2 1.56 -17.64 -1.09
N HIS A 3 2.34 -16.97 -0.24
CA HIS A 3 3.04 -15.74 -0.59
C HIS A 3 4.02 -15.93 -1.77
N ASP A 4 4.60 -17.11 -1.88
CA ASP A 4 5.58 -17.49 -2.91
C ASP A 4 5.01 -18.29 -4.09
N ILE A 5 3.70 -18.45 -4.19
CA ILE A 5 3.03 -19.25 -5.25
C ILE A 5 3.34 -18.72 -6.67
N GLY A 6 3.74 -17.46 -6.79
CA GLY A 6 4.12 -16.84 -8.06
C GLY A 6 5.53 -17.18 -8.55
N LYS A 7 6.42 -17.67 -7.68
CA LYS A 7 7.83 -17.93 -8.03
C LYS A 7 8.02 -18.89 -9.21
N PRO A 8 7.32 -20.03 -9.31
CA PRO A 8 7.47 -20.91 -10.47
C PRO A 8 7.16 -20.24 -11.80
N ALA A 9 6.09 -19.41 -11.83
CA ALA A 9 5.63 -18.73 -13.04
C ALA A 9 6.49 -17.53 -13.45
N THR A 10 7.28 -16.96 -12.52
CA THR A 10 8.11 -15.77 -12.75
C THR A 10 9.60 -16.06 -12.77
N ARG A 11 9.98 -17.35 -12.69
CA ARG A 11 11.39 -17.76 -12.70
C ARG A 11 12.09 -17.39 -14.00
N LYS A 12 13.17 -16.64 -13.89
CA LYS A 12 14.08 -16.33 -15.01
C LYS A 12 15.52 -16.69 -14.67
N MET A 13 16.25 -17.15 -15.69
CA MET A 13 17.71 -17.30 -15.62
C MET A 13 18.33 -16.02 -16.19
N GLU A 14 19.13 -15.34 -15.41
CA GLU A 14 19.85 -14.14 -15.82
C GLU A 14 21.21 -14.48 -16.43
N ALA A 15 21.80 -13.55 -17.18
CA ALA A 15 23.15 -13.67 -17.67
C ALA A 15 24.12 -13.83 -16.49
N GLY A 16 24.84 -14.96 -16.41
CA GLY A 16 25.68 -15.29 -15.26
C GLY A 16 25.11 -16.38 -14.33
N GLY A 17 23.94 -16.97 -14.66
CA GLY A 17 23.38 -18.13 -13.98
C GLY A 17 22.57 -17.82 -12.73
N ALA A 18 22.39 -16.55 -12.37
CA ALA A 18 21.51 -16.16 -11.28
C ALA A 18 20.04 -16.43 -11.65
N VAL A 19 19.24 -16.85 -10.66
CA VAL A 19 17.82 -17.06 -10.82
C VAL A 19 17.06 -15.91 -10.15
N THR A 20 16.13 -15.28 -10.89
CA THR A 20 15.29 -14.20 -10.39
C THR A 20 13.81 -14.57 -10.47
N PHE A 21 12.97 -13.87 -9.68
CA PHE A 21 11.53 -14.08 -9.57
C PHE A 21 10.80 -12.72 -9.57
N HIS A 22 11.13 -11.86 -10.50
CA HIS A 22 10.53 -10.52 -10.57
C HIS A 22 9.00 -10.59 -10.67
N HIS A 23 8.32 -9.74 -9.90
CA HIS A 23 6.85 -9.63 -9.84
C HIS A 23 6.13 -10.91 -9.38
N HIS A 24 6.80 -11.79 -8.62
CA HIS A 24 6.12 -12.98 -8.08
C HIS A 24 5.04 -12.66 -7.05
N ASP A 25 5.09 -11.49 -6.43
CA ASP A 25 4.08 -10.90 -5.57
C ASP A 25 2.77 -10.66 -6.34
N VAL A 26 2.81 -9.89 -7.42
CA VAL A 26 1.61 -9.54 -8.23
C VAL A 26 1.05 -10.78 -8.96
N VAL A 27 1.92 -11.60 -9.55
CA VAL A 27 1.51 -12.85 -10.20
C VAL A 27 0.97 -13.83 -9.17
N GLY A 28 1.65 -13.95 -8.03
CA GLY A 28 1.26 -14.80 -6.92
C GLY A 28 -0.10 -14.43 -6.33
N ALA A 29 -0.38 -13.14 -6.17
CA ALA A 29 -1.67 -12.66 -5.69
C ALA A 29 -2.83 -13.14 -6.59
N LYS A 30 -2.67 -13.04 -7.91
CA LYS A 30 -3.66 -13.52 -8.88
C LYS A 30 -3.85 -15.04 -8.82
N LEU A 31 -2.74 -15.79 -8.71
CA LEU A 31 -2.77 -17.24 -8.57
C LEU A 31 -3.42 -17.68 -7.25
N ALA A 32 -3.08 -17.02 -6.14
CA ALA A 32 -3.67 -17.28 -4.84
C ALA A 32 -5.18 -17.01 -4.85
N LYS A 33 -5.63 -15.88 -5.41
CA LYS A 33 -7.05 -15.58 -5.60
C LYS A 33 -7.77 -16.67 -6.36
N LYS A 34 -7.25 -17.07 -7.53
CA LYS A 34 -7.84 -18.14 -8.35
C LYS A 34 -7.95 -19.45 -7.55
N ARG A 35 -6.85 -19.86 -6.92
CA ARG A 35 -6.80 -21.12 -6.17
C ARG A 35 -7.77 -21.17 -4.98
N LEU A 36 -7.85 -20.10 -4.20
CA LEU A 36 -8.77 -20.02 -3.06
C LEU A 36 -10.23 -19.99 -3.51
N SER A 37 -10.54 -19.31 -4.62
CA SER A 37 -11.89 -19.32 -5.18
C SER A 37 -12.29 -20.71 -5.68
N GLU A 38 -11.39 -21.46 -6.33
CA GLU A 38 -11.62 -22.85 -6.73
C GLU A 38 -11.86 -23.78 -5.53
N LEU A 39 -11.18 -23.51 -4.42
CA LEU A 39 -11.34 -24.22 -3.14
C LEU A 39 -12.57 -23.74 -2.34
N ARG A 40 -13.35 -22.79 -2.87
CA ARG A 40 -14.57 -22.24 -2.28
C ARG A 40 -14.35 -21.56 -0.91
N PHE A 41 -13.21 -20.91 -0.71
CA PHE A 41 -13.03 -19.99 0.41
C PHE A 41 -13.99 -18.80 0.27
N ASP A 42 -14.38 -18.21 1.39
CA ASP A 42 -15.20 -17.00 1.39
C ASP A 42 -14.48 -15.81 0.75
N ASN A 43 -15.26 -14.84 0.27
CA ASN A 43 -14.72 -13.70 -0.47
C ASN A 43 -13.79 -12.82 0.37
N ASP A 44 -14.00 -12.70 1.67
CA ASP A 44 -13.20 -11.85 2.53
C ASP A 44 -11.83 -12.49 2.77
N THR A 45 -11.79 -13.81 3.01
CA THR A 45 -10.54 -14.57 3.03
C THR A 45 -9.77 -14.47 1.72
N VAL A 46 -10.46 -14.60 0.58
CA VAL A 46 -9.83 -14.50 -0.75
C VAL A 46 -9.22 -13.11 -0.96
N LYS A 47 -9.92 -12.02 -0.61
CA LYS A 47 -9.44 -10.65 -0.70
C LYS A 47 -8.26 -10.40 0.23
N ALA A 48 -8.36 -10.85 1.49
CA ALA A 48 -7.30 -10.69 2.49
C ALA A 48 -6.01 -11.37 2.03
N VAL A 49 -6.08 -12.63 1.60
CA VAL A 49 -4.89 -13.36 1.12
C VAL A 49 -4.32 -12.75 -0.15
N TYR A 50 -5.18 -12.33 -1.09
CA TYR A 50 -4.74 -11.60 -2.28
C TYR A 50 -3.87 -10.39 -1.90
N ARG A 51 -4.39 -9.52 -1.01
CA ARG A 51 -3.71 -8.31 -0.57
C ARG A 51 -2.40 -8.62 0.16
N LEU A 52 -2.38 -9.61 1.04
CA LEU A 52 -1.18 -10.04 1.75
C LEU A 52 -0.09 -10.53 0.79
N VAL A 53 -0.45 -11.35 -0.20
CA VAL A 53 0.51 -11.84 -1.20
C VAL A 53 1.02 -10.70 -2.09
N GLU A 54 0.15 -9.78 -2.50
CA GLU A 54 0.52 -8.62 -3.33
C GLU A 54 1.51 -7.68 -2.63
N LEU A 55 1.38 -7.52 -1.32
CA LEU A 55 2.15 -6.53 -0.56
C LEU A 55 3.35 -7.10 0.20
N HIS A 56 3.54 -8.44 0.26
CA HIS A 56 4.52 -9.04 1.15
C HIS A 56 5.97 -8.60 0.90
N LEU A 57 6.31 -8.17 -0.31
CA LEU A 57 7.65 -7.69 -0.65
C LEU A 57 7.86 -6.19 -0.37
N ARG A 58 6.79 -5.43 -0.12
CA ARG A 58 6.88 -3.97 -0.01
C ARG A 58 7.80 -3.50 1.11
N PHE A 59 7.81 -4.21 2.24
CA PHE A 59 8.67 -3.88 3.37
C PHE A 59 10.16 -3.90 3.03
N PHE A 60 10.62 -4.75 2.12
CA PHE A 60 12.04 -4.83 1.79
C PHE A 60 12.59 -3.51 1.24
N GLY A 61 11.77 -2.69 0.57
CA GLY A 61 12.13 -1.34 0.19
C GLY A 61 12.39 -0.40 1.38
N TYR A 62 11.72 -0.61 2.52
CA TYR A 62 11.95 0.15 3.74
C TYR A 62 13.31 -0.17 4.40
N SER A 63 13.70 -1.44 4.42
CA SER A 63 14.96 -1.88 5.03
C SER A 63 16.20 -1.35 4.30
N ASP A 64 16.06 -0.99 3.04
CA ASP A 64 17.16 -0.52 2.20
C ASP A 64 17.25 1.02 2.18
N GLN A 65 16.12 1.71 2.29
CA GLN A 65 16.04 3.16 2.33
C GLN A 65 14.92 3.59 3.29
N GLN A 66 15.22 4.54 4.17
CA GLN A 66 14.18 5.13 5.03
C GLN A 66 13.09 5.78 4.16
N TRP A 67 11.84 5.32 4.31
CA TRP A 67 10.72 5.90 3.59
C TRP A 67 10.38 7.29 4.09
N SER A 68 9.86 8.13 3.19
CA SER A 68 9.17 9.36 3.58
C SER A 68 7.86 9.04 4.30
N ASP A 69 7.31 10.00 5.01
CA ASP A 69 5.99 9.84 5.65
C ASP A 69 4.89 9.55 4.62
N SER A 70 5.00 10.14 3.42
CA SER A 70 4.06 9.84 2.34
C SER A 70 4.12 8.38 1.90
N ALA A 71 5.31 7.77 1.87
CA ALA A 71 5.45 6.35 1.56
C ALA A 71 4.86 5.46 2.67
N VAL A 72 5.03 5.86 3.94
CA VAL A 72 4.40 5.17 5.08
C VAL A 72 2.88 5.27 5.02
N ARG A 73 2.32 6.46 4.74
CA ARG A 73 0.86 6.63 4.55
C ARG A 73 0.32 5.72 3.45
N ARG A 74 1.01 5.66 2.29
CA ARG A 74 0.62 4.77 1.19
C ARG A 74 0.68 3.30 1.58
N TYR A 75 1.71 2.90 2.33
CA TYR A 75 1.83 1.52 2.82
C TYR A 75 0.65 1.14 3.72
N VAL A 76 0.29 2.00 4.68
CA VAL A 76 -0.85 1.77 5.59
C VAL A 76 -2.16 1.74 4.81
N ARG A 77 -2.39 2.72 3.93
CA ARG A 77 -3.59 2.76 3.07
C ARG A 77 -3.74 1.48 2.25
N ASP A 78 -2.66 1.05 1.59
CA ASP A 78 -2.71 -0.10 0.70
C ASP A 78 -2.87 -1.42 1.47
N ALA A 79 -2.38 -1.49 2.69
CA ALA A 79 -2.57 -2.67 3.55
C ALA A 79 -4.01 -2.75 4.11
N GLU A 80 -4.71 -1.62 4.25
CA GLU A 80 -6.07 -1.55 4.80
C GLU A 80 -6.19 -2.32 6.14
N SER A 81 -7.24 -3.11 6.30
CA SER A 81 -7.47 -3.96 7.48
C SER A 81 -6.46 -5.10 7.64
N GLN A 82 -5.58 -5.32 6.65
CA GLN A 82 -4.60 -6.42 6.66
C GLN A 82 -3.22 -6.00 7.19
N LEU A 83 -3.05 -4.77 7.68
CA LEU A 83 -1.75 -4.24 8.09
C LEU A 83 -1.06 -5.12 9.17
N ALA A 84 -1.80 -5.52 10.20
CA ALA A 84 -1.26 -6.37 11.27
C ALA A 84 -0.83 -7.75 10.74
N GLN A 85 -1.65 -8.36 9.89
CA GLN A 85 -1.34 -9.65 9.27
C GLN A 85 -0.18 -9.55 8.30
N LEU A 86 -0.06 -8.43 7.59
CA LEU A 86 1.06 -8.17 6.69
C LEU A 86 2.39 -8.08 7.47
N HIS A 87 2.40 -7.41 8.62
CA HIS A 87 3.58 -7.36 9.49
C HIS A 87 3.96 -8.76 10.00
N VAL A 88 3.00 -9.56 10.45
CA VAL A 88 3.24 -10.95 10.86
C VAL A 88 3.83 -11.77 9.70
N LEU A 89 3.23 -11.68 8.51
CA LEU A 89 3.70 -12.40 7.32
C LEU A 89 5.14 -12.03 6.96
N THR A 90 5.42 -10.74 6.85
CA THR A 90 6.73 -10.25 6.40
C THR A 90 7.83 -10.51 7.43
N ARG A 91 7.53 -10.44 8.74
CA ARG A 91 8.47 -10.86 9.80
C ARG A 91 8.77 -12.37 9.73
N ALA A 92 7.75 -13.20 9.45
CA ALA A 92 7.90 -14.65 9.33
C ALA A 92 8.64 -15.07 8.06
N ASP A 93 8.61 -14.26 7.00
CA ASP A 93 9.29 -14.53 5.73
C ASP A 93 10.80 -14.22 5.75
N VAL A 94 11.31 -13.63 6.82
CA VAL A 94 12.75 -13.37 6.98
C VAL A 94 13.50 -14.67 7.21
N THR A 95 13.89 -15.33 6.12
CA THR A 95 14.66 -16.58 6.13
C THR A 95 16.13 -16.33 5.82
N THR A 96 16.86 -15.67 6.73
CA THR A 96 18.30 -15.47 6.56
C THR A 96 19.11 -16.16 7.65
N ARG A 97 20.21 -16.84 7.25
CA ARG A 97 21.20 -17.39 8.19
C ARG A 97 22.19 -16.33 8.70
N ASN A 98 22.20 -15.16 8.06
CA ASN A 98 23.06 -14.06 8.47
C ASN A 98 22.39 -13.28 9.63
N LYS A 99 22.91 -13.49 10.84
CA LYS A 99 22.41 -12.86 12.07
C LYS A 99 22.36 -11.33 11.98
N ARG A 100 23.43 -10.70 11.47
CA ARG A 100 23.48 -9.23 11.32
C ARG A 100 22.38 -8.71 10.39
N LYS A 101 22.09 -9.46 9.31
CA LYS A 101 20.99 -9.11 8.40
C LYS A 101 19.64 -9.32 9.07
N ALA A 102 19.44 -10.38 9.84
CA ALA A 102 18.23 -10.63 10.59
C ALA A 102 17.98 -9.53 11.62
N ASP A 103 18.99 -9.18 12.41
CA ASP A 103 18.88 -8.11 13.42
C ASP A 103 18.56 -6.76 12.77
N ARG A 104 19.23 -6.40 11.67
CA ARG A 104 18.92 -5.16 10.91
C ARG A 104 17.47 -5.13 10.42
N LEU A 105 16.97 -6.24 9.88
CA LEU A 105 15.58 -6.32 9.43
C LEU A 105 14.60 -6.20 10.59
N ALA A 106 14.89 -6.87 11.74
CA ALA A 106 14.05 -6.75 12.93
C ALA A 106 13.94 -5.29 13.40
N HIS A 107 15.07 -4.57 13.50
CA HIS A 107 15.07 -3.15 13.86
C HIS A 107 14.31 -2.29 12.85
N ALA A 108 14.44 -2.56 11.55
CA ALA A 108 13.70 -1.83 10.53
C ALA A 108 12.18 -2.06 10.64
N TYR A 109 11.73 -3.25 11.02
CA TYR A 109 10.32 -3.52 11.31
C TYR A 109 9.82 -2.74 12.52
N ASP A 110 10.60 -2.76 13.62
CA ASP A 110 10.23 -2.03 14.84
C ASP A 110 10.14 -0.53 14.58
N ASP A 111 11.09 0.03 13.82
CA ASP A 111 11.09 1.43 13.41
C ASP A 111 9.87 1.78 12.55
N LEU A 112 9.54 0.96 11.55
CA LEU A 112 8.35 1.18 10.71
C LEU A 112 7.06 1.15 11.53
N GLU A 113 6.89 0.17 12.42
CA GLU A 113 5.70 0.06 13.28
C GLU A 113 5.58 1.26 14.24
N GLN A 114 6.71 1.73 14.77
CA GLN A 114 6.74 2.94 15.60
C GLN A 114 6.36 4.18 14.80
N ARG A 115 6.88 4.36 13.60
CA ARG A 115 6.53 5.47 12.71
C ARG A 115 5.06 5.45 12.33
N ILE A 116 4.52 4.29 11.96
CA ILE A 116 3.08 4.13 11.70
C ILE A 116 2.27 4.55 12.93
N THR A 117 2.68 4.13 14.14
CA THR A 117 1.99 4.49 15.38
C THR A 117 2.00 6.00 15.64
N ILE A 118 3.12 6.66 15.39
CA ILE A 118 3.25 8.12 15.55
C ILE A 118 2.35 8.84 14.53
N LEU A 119 2.44 8.49 13.25
CA LEU A 119 1.63 9.08 12.20
C LEU A 119 0.14 8.81 12.40
N SER A 120 -0.25 7.59 12.83
CA SER A 120 -1.64 7.26 13.13
C SER A 120 -2.23 8.13 14.24
N LYS A 121 -1.44 8.44 15.26
CA LYS A 121 -1.87 9.34 16.34
C LYS A 121 -2.00 10.80 15.87
N GLN A 122 -1.16 11.23 14.96
CA GLN A 122 -1.15 12.60 14.45
C GLN A 122 -2.20 12.85 13.37
N GLU A 123 -2.45 11.87 12.51
CA GLU A 123 -3.16 12.06 11.24
C GLU A 123 -4.34 11.12 11.03
N GLN A 124 -4.72 10.32 12.02
CA GLN A 124 -5.80 9.32 11.91
C GLN A 124 -5.65 8.43 10.65
N LEU A 125 -4.47 7.84 10.45
CA LEU A 125 -4.13 7.07 9.23
C LEU A 125 -5.13 5.96 8.86
N ASP A 126 -5.85 5.40 9.83
CA ASP A 126 -6.84 4.34 9.60
C ASP A 126 -8.05 4.81 8.78
N ALA A 127 -8.20 6.12 8.63
CA ALA A 127 -9.30 6.75 7.91
C ALA A 127 -8.82 7.87 6.97
N ILE A 128 -7.67 7.67 6.28
CA ILE A 128 -7.16 8.67 5.33
C ILE A 128 -8.24 8.93 4.27
N ARG A 129 -8.75 10.15 4.30
CA ARG A 129 -9.72 10.69 3.34
C ARG A 129 -9.26 12.07 2.92
N PRO A 130 -9.61 12.52 1.72
CA PRO A 130 -9.44 13.92 1.37
C PRO A 130 -10.20 14.84 2.32
N GLU A 131 -9.77 16.06 2.44
CA GLU A 131 -10.42 17.13 3.24
C GLU A 131 -11.80 17.53 2.72
N LEU A 132 -12.08 17.23 1.44
CA LEU A 132 -13.38 17.47 0.81
C LEU A 132 -14.02 16.17 0.39
N ASP A 133 -15.29 16.01 0.67
CA ASP A 133 -16.10 14.90 0.17
C ASP A 133 -16.62 15.17 -1.25
N GLY A 134 -17.28 14.15 -1.84
CA GLY A 134 -17.80 14.27 -3.20
C GLY A 134 -18.85 15.36 -3.38
N ALA A 135 -19.65 15.67 -2.36
CA ALA A 135 -20.65 16.73 -2.41
C ALA A 135 -20.00 18.11 -2.40
N GLN A 136 -19.01 18.31 -1.54
CA GLN A 136 -18.22 19.54 -1.47
C GLN A 136 -17.42 19.79 -2.75
N ILE A 137 -16.86 18.72 -3.36
CA ILE A 137 -16.17 18.81 -4.66
C ILE A 137 -17.14 19.25 -5.76
N MET A 138 -18.32 18.65 -5.83
CA MET A 138 -19.35 19.03 -6.82
C MET A 138 -19.79 20.47 -6.68
N GLU A 139 -20.02 20.94 -5.45
CA GLU A 139 -20.38 22.31 -5.17
C GLU A 139 -19.25 23.28 -5.55
N LEU A 140 -18.01 22.99 -5.16
CA LEU A 140 -16.85 23.86 -5.41
C LEU A 140 -16.53 24.01 -6.89
N LEU A 141 -16.61 22.90 -7.65
CA LEU A 141 -16.27 22.88 -9.09
C LEU A 141 -17.48 23.10 -10.01
N GLU A 142 -18.69 23.26 -9.45
CA GLU A 142 -19.96 23.39 -10.18
C GLU A 142 -20.20 22.25 -11.18
N ILE A 143 -19.82 21.01 -10.82
CA ILE A 143 -19.93 19.83 -11.65
C ILE A 143 -21.03 18.87 -11.17
N LYS A 144 -21.58 18.09 -12.12
CA LYS A 144 -22.59 17.06 -11.82
C LYS A 144 -21.93 15.75 -11.31
N PRO A 145 -22.69 14.90 -10.59
CA PRO A 145 -22.22 13.58 -10.23
C PRO A 145 -21.70 12.79 -11.44
N GLY A 146 -20.49 12.26 -11.35
CA GLY A 146 -19.88 11.53 -12.46
C GLY A 146 -18.40 11.26 -12.28
N ARG A 147 -17.77 10.81 -13.35
CA ARG A 147 -16.35 10.45 -13.39
C ARG A 147 -15.42 11.59 -12.93
N GLU A 148 -15.79 12.82 -13.24
CA GLU A 148 -15.01 14.02 -12.91
C GLU A 148 -14.84 14.22 -11.40
N VAL A 149 -15.90 13.93 -10.63
CA VAL A 149 -15.85 13.99 -9.16
C VAL A 149 -14.83 12.96 -8.62
N GLY A 150 -14.81 11.77 -9.19
CA GLY A 150 -13.83 10.73 -8.81
C GLY A 150 -12.39 11.18 -9.09
N ILE A 151 -12.14 11.79 -10.23
CA ILE A 151 -10.81 12.29 -10.61
C ILE A 151 -10.36 13.42 -9.66
N ALA A 152 -11.25 14.33 -9.30
CA ALA A 152 -10.97 15.40 -8.34
C ALA A 152 -10.74 14.85 -6.93
N TYR A 153 -11.52 13.86 -6.52
CA TYR A 153 -11.35 13.16 -5.25
C TYR A 153 -9.99 12.44 -5.17
N ASP A 154 -9.61 11.74 -6.23
CA ASP A 154 -8.31 11.05 -6.32
C ASP A 154 -7.14 12.03 -6.24
N TYR A 155 -7.25 13.20 -6.89
CA TYR A 155 -6.26 14.26 -6.78
C TYR A 155 -6.08 14.74 -5.32
N LEU A 156 -7.18 15.04 -4.63
CA LEU A 156 -7.14 15.45 -3.22
C LEU A 156 -6.61 14.34 -2.31
N LEU A 157 -6.93 13.08 -2.61
CA LEU A 157 -6.39 11.93 -1.87
C LEU A 157 -4.87 11.81 -2.04
N GLU A 158 -4.35 11.99 -3.24
CA GLU A 158 -2.90 12.01 -3.48
C GLU A 158 -2.22 13.17 -2.75
N LEU A 159 -2.82 14.37 -2.73
CA LEU A 159 -2.32 15.49 -1.91
C LEU A 159 -2.26 15.12 -0.41
N ARG A 160 -3.33 14.52 0.10
CA ARG A 160 -3.39 14.06 1.50
C ARG A 160 -2.29 13.05 1.82
N LEU A 161 -2.01 12.12 0.90
CA LEU A 161 -0.95 11.13 1.07
C LEU A 161 0.44 11.74 1.01
N ASP A 162 0.64 12.75 0.17
CA ASP A 162 1.94 13.40 0.01
C ASP A 162 2.26 14.39 1.14
N GLN A 163 1.30 15.25 1.48
CA GLN A 163 1.54 16.40 2.36
C GLN A 163 1.02 16.20 3.80
N GLY A 164 0.18 15.17 4.02
CA GLY A 164 -0.54 15.00 5.27
C GLY A 164 -1.77 15.90 5.33
N GLU A 165 -2.22 16.27 6.53
CA GLU A 165 -3.41 17.10 6.74
C GLU A 165 -3.11 18.56 6.41
N ILE A 166 -3.75 19.09 5.36
CA ILE A 166 -3.55 20.47 4.89
C ILE A 166 -4.70 21.38 5.26
N GLY A 167 -5.83 20.83 5.69
CA GLY A 167 -7.05 21.54 6.01
C GLY A 167 -7.94 21.87 4.79
N PRO A 168 -9.24 22.11 5.02
CA PRO A 168 -10.22 22.22 3.93
C PRO A 168 -10.01 23.45 3.04
N ASP A 169 -9.53 24.56 3.59
CA ASP A 169 -9.39 25.80 2.80
C ASP A 169 -8.21 25.73 1.83
N GLU A 170 -7.07 25.16 2.25
CA GLU A 170 -5.94 24.94 1.34
C GLU A 170 -6.27 23.85 0.32
N ALA A 171 -7.00 22.79 0.71
CA ALA A 171 -7.48 21.77 -0.20
C ALA A 171 -8.38 22.34 -1.32
N LYS A 172 -9.30 23.26 -0.99
CA LYS A 172 -10.13 23.96 -1.97
C LYS A 172 -9.31 24.76 -2.96
N LYS A 173 -8.35 25.55 -2.46
CA LYS A 173 -7.46 26.37 -3.29
C LYS A 173 -6.67 25.52 -4.26
N LEU A 174 -6.00 24.49 -3.77
CA LEU A 174 -5.20 23.59 -4.59
C LEU A 174 -6.04 22.82 -5.62
N LEU A 175 -7.27 22.42 -5.25
CA LEU A 175 -8.20 21.79 -6.17
C LEU A 175 -8.61 22.72 -7.31
N LEU A 176 -8.93 23.98 -7.02
CA LEU A 176 -9.30 24.98 -8.04
C LEU A 176 -8.13 25.29 -8.98
N GLU A 177 -6.93 25.48 -8.43
CA GLU A 177 -5.73 25.70 -9.22
C GLU A 177 -5.45 24.52 -10.17
N TRP A 178 -5.47 23.30 -9.64
CA TRP A 178 -5.27 22.10 -10.44
C TRP A 178 -6.38 21.93 -11.51
N TRP A 179 -7.64 22.17 -11.15
CA TRP A 179 -8.77 22.03 -12.06
C TRP A 179 -8.72 23.02 -13.21
N SER A 180 -8.28 24.25 -12.94
CA SER A 180 -8.15 25.31 -13.97
C SER A 180 -7.01 25.05 -14.98
N ASN A 181 -6.02 24.23 -14.60
CA ASN A 181 -4.86 23.90 -15.44
C ASN A 181 -4.98 22.53 -16.14
N ARG A 182 -6.14 21.90 -16.06
CA ARG A 182 -6.45 20.62 -16.67
C ARG A 182 -7.10 20.81 -18.07
#